data_ae5e8e89b291572271911e68e8a6cbf7
#
_entry.id   ae5e8e89b291572271911e68e8a6cbf7
#
_cell.length_a   1.000
_cell.length_b   1.000
_cell.length_c   1.000
_cell.angle_alpha   90.00
_cell.angle_beta   90.00
_cell.angle_gamma   90.00
#
_symmetry.space_group_name_H-M   'P 1'
#
loop_
_entity.id
_entity.type
_entity.pdbx_description
1 polymer ?
#
loop_
_entity_poly.entity_id
_entity_poly.type
_entity_poly.pdbx_seq_one_letter_code
_entity_poly.pdbx_strand_id
1 'polypeptide(L)'
;MGVHYNADVASRIPVVYRLRLLFFYWVRVIGYALFVSLIAVMGVVVYDRSVRVEPVEVTVELGGLLKLAVWILPLMLATLGHWIGVTLHLLFHRSETPLFQNGGWSVPALALTGWILTIVASGALGIVLYLAGGQ
;
A
#
# COMPACT_ATOMS: atom_id res chain seq x y z
N MET A 1 -17.88 -18.44 -16.34
CA MET A 1 -18.27 -19.41 -15.31
C MET A 1 -18.06 -18.74 -13.95
N GLY A 2 -19.16 -18.35 -13.29
CA GLY A 2 -19.11 -17.79 -11.95
C GLY A 2 -18.83 -18.91 -10.95
N VAL A 3 -17.71 -18.84 -10.26
CA VAL A 3 -17.47 -19.69 -9.08
C VAL A 3 -18.46 -19.24 -8.02
N HIS A 4 -19.51 -20.03 -7.79
CA HIS A 4 -20.43 -19.77 -6.69
C HIS A 4 -19.65 -19.84 -5.39
N TYR A 5 -19.53 -18.71 -4.70
CA TYR A 5 -19.02 -18.64 -3.35
C TYR A 5 -19.93 -19.46 -2.43
N ASN A 6 -19.45 -20.58 -1.97
CA ASN A 6 -20.19 -21.45 -1.07
C ASN A 6 -19.89 -21.05 0.39
N ALA A 7 -20.79 -20.30 1.01
CA ALA A 7 -20.64 -19.80 2.38
C ALA A 7 -20.44 -20.94 3.42
N ASP A 8 -20.99 -22.12 3.16
CA ASP A 8 -20.83 -23.28 4.03
C ASP A 8 -19.40 -23.84 4.07
N VAL A 9 -18.69 -23.74 2.95
CA VAL A 9 -17.27 -24.15 2.88
C VAL A 9 -16.40 -23.15 3.65
N ALA A 10 -16.73 -21.88 3.56
CA ALA A 10 -15.97 -20.81 4.24
C ALA A 10 -16.04 -20.97 5.78
N SER A 11 -17.14 -21.46 6.33
CA SER A 11 -17.29 -21.66 7.78
C SER A 11 -16.41 -22.77 8.36
N ARG A 12 -15.93 -23.71 7.52
CA ARG A 12 -15.10 -24.86 7.93
C ARG A 12 -13.60 -24.56 7.86
N ILE A 13 -13.20 -23.41 7.29
CA ILE A 13 -11.79 -23.08 7.13
C ILE A 13 -11.26 -22.49 8.45
N PRO A 14 -10.15 -22.99 9.00
CA PRO A 14 -9.55 -22.47 10.22
C PRO A 14 -9.26 -20.96 10.10
N VAL A 15 -9.62 -20.20 11.13
CA VAL A 15 -9.39 -18.73 11.16
C VAL A 15 -7.92 -18.38 10.90
N VAL A 16 -7.00 -19.17 11.47
CA VAL A 16 -5.56 -18.99 11.30
C VAL A 16 -5.15 -19.05 9.82
N TYR A 17 -5.72 -19.98 9.05
CA TYR A 17 -5.44 -20.08 7.62
C TYR A 17 -5.95 -18.87 6.85
N ARG A 18 -7.17 -18.41 7.17
CA ARG A 18 -7.74 -17.19 6.58
C ARG A 18 -6.90 -15.95 6.87
N LEU A 19 -6.43 -15.79 8.11
CA LEU A 19 -5.54 -14.68 8.49
C LEU A 19 -4.20 -14.74 7.77
N ARG A 20 -3.64 -15.94 7.60
CA ARG A 20 -2.39 -16.13 6.85
C ARG A 20 -2.54 -15.73 5.38
N LEU A 21 -3.64 -16.11 4.73
CA LEU A 21 -3.93 -15.70 3.36
C LEU A 21 -4.10 -14.18 3.25
N LEU A 22 -4.85 -13.56 4.18
CA LEU A 22 -5.02 -12.12 4.24
C LEU A 22 -3.68 -11.39 4.38
N PHE A 23 -2.84 -11.85 5.31
CA PHE A 23 -1.51 -11.28 5.54
C PHE A 23 -0.63 -11.39 4.27
N PHE A 24 -0.63 -12.54 3.61
CA PHE A 24 0.14 -12.78 2.40
C PHE A 24 -0.31 -11.86 1.24
N TYR A 25 -1.63 -11.71 1.07
CA TYR A 25 -2.21 -10.77 0.13
C TYR A 25 -1.80 -9.32 0.45
N TRP A 26 -1.97 -8.92 1.71
CA TRP A 26 -1.69 -7.55 2.16
C TRP A 26 -0.22 -7.17 1.99
N VAL A 27 0.71 -8.05 2.34
CA VAL A 27 2.15 -7.80 2.14
C VAL A 27 2.48 -7.52 0.67
N ARG A 28 1.88 -8.25 -0.25
CA ARG A 28 2.08 -8.00 -1.69
C ARG A 28 1.48 -6.68 -2.14
N VAL A 29 0.25 -6.41 -1.74
CA VAL A 29 -0.44 -5.16 -2.09
C VAL A 29 0.32 -3.96 -1.55
N ILE A 30 0.78 -4.00 -0.28
CA ILE A 30 1.54 -2.90 0.30
C ILE A 30 2.92 -2.76 -0.35
N GLY A 31 3.55 -3.85 -0.79
CA GLY A 31 4.79 -3.80 -1.56
C GLY A 31 4.63 -3.02 -2.87
N TYR A 32 3.57 -3.29 -3.64
CA TYR A 32 3.24 -2.52 -4.84
C TYR A 32 2.87 -1.08 -4.51
N ALA A 33 2.08 -0.86 -3.45
CA ALA A 33 1.69 0.47 -3.01
C ALA A 33 2.89 1.32 -2.60
N LEU A 34 3.83 0.76 -1.86
CA LEU A 34 5.09 1.42 -1.47
C LEU A 34 5.91 1.80 -2.70
N PHE A 35 6.09 0.87 -3.63
CA PHE A 35 6.86 1.11 -4.86
C PHE A 35 6.29 2.27 -5.66
N VAL A 36 4.97 2.28 -5.90
CA VAL A 36 4.28 3.36 -6.63
C VAL A 36 4.34 4.67 -5.86
N SER A 37 4.15 4.64 -4.54
CA SER A 37 4.20 5.84 -3.70
C SER A 37 5.60 6.47 -3.69
N LEU A 38 6.66 5.66 -3.66
CA LEU A 38 8.03 6.13 -3.76
C LEU A 38 8.31 6.79 -5.12
N ILE A 39 7.84 6.18 -6.22
CA ILE A 39 7.96 6.78 -7.55
C ILE A 39 7.22 8.13 -7.60
N ALA A 40 6.02 8.22 -7.04
CA ALA A 40 5.25 9.46 -7.01
C ALA A 40 5.97 10.56 -6.21
N VAL A 41 6.51 10.23 -5.04
CA VAL A 41 7.29 11.16 -4.20
C VAL A 41 8.53 11.63 -4.95
N MET A 42 9.27 10.73 -5.59
CA MET A 42 10.43 11.08 -6.41
C MET A 42 10.05 11.99 -7.58
N GLY A 43 8.92 11.71 -8.25
CA GLY A 43 8.39 12.54 -9.33
C GLY A 43 8.09 13.98 -8.87
N VAL A 44 7.47 14.15 -7.70
CA VAL A 44 7.20 15.47 -7.10
C VAL A 44 8.50 16.22 -6.81
N VAL A 45 9.50 15.53 -6.24
CA VAL A 45 10.82 16.13 -5.95
C VAL A 45 11.53 16.58 -7.21
N VAL A 46 11.53 15.75 -8.26
CA VAL A 46 12.16 16.10 -9.55
C VAL A 46 11.44 17.27 -10.20
N TYR A 47 10.10 17.27 -10.17
CA TYR A 47 9.29 18.36 -10.71
C TYR A 47 9.56 19.69 -9.98
N ASP A 48 9.56 19.71 -8.66
CA ASP A 48 9.84 20.93 -7.87
C ASP A 48 11.21 21.52 -8.21
N ARG A 49 12.21 20.66 -8.41
CA ARG A 49 13.54 21.11 -8.84
C ARG A 49 13.58 21.65 -10.27
N SER A 50 12.84 21.05 -11.19
CA SER A 50 12.84 21.47 -12.59
C SER A 50 12.15 22.83 -12.80
N VAL A 51 11.24 23.20 -11.93
CA VAL A 51 10.48 24.47 -12.00
C VAL A 51 11.25 25.63 -11.33
N ARG A 52 12.09 25.33 -10.34
CA ARG A 52 12.95 26.37 -9.71
C ARG A 52 14.19 26.60 -10.56
N VAL A 53 14.15 27.61 -11.40
CA VAL A 53 15.23 28.02 -12.36
C VAL A 53 16.39 28.75 -11.65
N GLU A 54 16.43 28.87 -10.34
CA GLU A 54 17.55 29.48 -9.63
C GLU A 54 18.71 28.50 -9.47
N PRO A 55 19.98 28.97 -9.66
CA PRO A 55 21.16 28.17 -9.38
C PRO A 55 21.28 27.99 -7.86
N VAL A 56 20.53 27.06 -7.32
CA VAL A 56 20.59 26.70 -5.92
C VAL A 56 21.84 25.88 -5.70
N GLU A 57 22.73 26.40 -4.85
CA GLU A 57 23.74 25.59 -4.21
C GLU A 57 23.10 24.27 -3.73
N VAL A 58 23.71 23.16 -4.14
CA VAL A 58 23.17 21.79 -3.95
C VAL A 58 23.30 21.31 -2.49
N THR A 59 23.11 22.17 -1.53
CA THR A 59 22.69 21.77 -0.20
C THR A 59 21.19 21.47 -0.26
N VAL A 60 20.86 20.36 -0.90
CA VAL A 60 19.55 19.76 -0.70
C VAL A 60 19.44 19.59 0.81
N GLU A 61 18.63 20.44 1.41
CA GLU A 61 18.25 20.20 2.78
C GLU A 61 17.57 18.83 2.80
N LEU A 62 18.34 17.80 3.16
CA LEU A 62 17.85 16.45 3.38
C LEU A 62 16.60 16.49 4.28
N GLY A 63 16.56 17.49 5.17
CA GLY A 63 15.42 17.82 6.01
C GLY A 63 14.15 18.22 5.24
N GLY A 64 14.26 18.93 4.12
CA GLY A 64 13.09 19.30 3.30
C GLY A 64 12.47 18.10 2.61
N LEU A 65 13.30 17.21 2.05
CA LEU A 65 12.85 15.96 1.45
C LEU A 65 12.25 15.02 2.49
N LEU A 66 12.85 14.94 3.67
CA LEU A 66 12.33 14.11 4.77
C LEU A 66 10.99 14.63 5.25
N LYS A 67 10.82 15.94 5.42
CA LYS A 67 9.54 16.56 5.79
C LYS A 67 8.47 16.27 4.74
N LEU A 68 8.79 16.38 3.46
CA LEU A 68 7.87 16.06 2.37
C LEU A 68 7.47 14.57 2.42
N ALA A 69 8.44 13.67 2.60
CA ALA A 69 8.20 12.23 2.68
C ALA A 69 7.34 11.85 3.88
N VAL A 70 7.53 12.51 5.03
CA VAL A 70 6.75 12.29 6.26
C VAL A 70 5.25 12.49 6.04
N TRP A 71 4.87 13.48 5.25
CA TRP A 71 3.45 13.80 5.05
C TRP A 71 2.85 13.15 3.82
N ILE A 72 3.61 13.10 2.72
CA ILE A 72 3.08 12.60 1.45
C ILE A 72 3.07 11.08 1.40
N LEU A 73 4.12 10.41 1.85
CA LEU A 73 4.24 8.96 1.72
C LEU A 73 3.12 8.19 2.44
N PRO A 74 2.83 8.43 3.74
CA PRO A 74 1.73 7.76 4.41
C PRO A 74 0.37 8.06 3.78
N LEU A 75 0.15 9.31 3.35
CA LEU A 75 -1.09 9.70 2.69
C LEU A 75 -1.27 8.98 1.35
N MET A 76 -0.23 8.94 0.53
CA MET A 76 -0.25 8.23 -0.76
C MET A 76 -0.46 6.73 -0.58
N LEU A 77 0.16 6.11 0.43
CA LEU A 77 -0.05 4.71 0.76
C LEU A 77 -1.49 4.41 1.16
N ALA A 78 -2.07 5.23 2.04
CA ALA A 78 -3.43 5.03 2.55
C ALA A 78 -4.52 5.30 1.50
N THR A 79 -4.20 6.05 0.44
CA THR A 79 -5.15 6.45 -0.60
C THR A 79 -4.84 5.73 -1.93
N LEU A 80 -4.30 6.46 -2.89
CA LEU A 80 -4.05 5.97 -4.25
C LEU A 80 -3.11 4.76 -4.30
N GLY A 81 -2.07 4.75 -3.47
CA GLY A 81 -1.07 3.67 -3.46
C GLY A 81 -1.70 2.31 -3.18
N HIS A 82 -2.61 2.23 -2.20
CA HIS A 82 -3.30 0.97 -1.89
C HIS A 82 -4.13 0.47 -3.09
N TRP A 83 -4.95 1.31 -3.68
CA TRP A 83 -5.82 0.91 -4.79
C TRP A 83 -5.06 0.54 -6.06
N ILE A 84 -3.97 1.25 -6.34
CA ILE A 84 -3.06 0.86 -7.41
C ILE A 84 -2.39 -0.46 -7.08
N GLY A 85 -1.96 -0.68 -5.83
CA GLY A 85 -1.40 -1.94 -5.37
C GLY A 85 -2.37 -3.12 -5.53
N VAL A 86 -3.66 -2.94 -5.19
CA VAL A 86 -4.71 -3.94 -5.43
C VAL A 86 -4.86 -4.23 -6.92
N THR A 87 -4.89 -3.20 -7.76
CA THR A 87 -5.01 -3.36 -9.22
C THR A 87 -3.82 -4.13 -9.79
N LEU A 88 -2.59 -3.78 -9.40
CA LEU A 88 -1.39 -4.48 -9.84
C LEU A 88 -1.37 -5.93 -9.35
N HIS A 89 -1.77 -6.18 -8.10
CA HIS A 89 -1.89 -7.54 -7.59
C HIS A 89 -2.87 -8.36 -8.42
N LEU A 90 -4.05 -7.83 -8.73
CA LEU A 90 -5.04 -8.52 -9.55
C LEU A 90 -4.56 -8.77 -10.99
N LEU A 91 -3.77 -7.85 -11.56
CA LEU A 91 -3.21 -8.02 -12.89
C LEU A 91 -2.12 -9.11 -12.93
N PHE A 92 -1.17 -9.04 -12.02
CA PHE A 92 -0.01 -9.95 -12.03
C PHE A 92 -0.28 -11.31 -11.39
N HIS A 93 -1.24 -11.38 -10.43
CA HIS A 93 -1.54 -12.57 -9.66
C HIS A 93 -2.98 -13.06 -9.83
N ARG A 94 -3.57 -12.80 -11.00
CA ARG A 94 -4.95 -13.21 -11.31
C ARG A 94 -5.19 -14.71 -11.13
N SER A 95 -4.19 -15.52 -11.39
CA SER A 95 -4.24 -16.99 -11.23
C SER A 95 -4.35 -17.43 -9.76
N GLU A 96 -4.02 -16.55 -8.81
CA GLU A 96 -4.11 -16.84 -7.36
C GLU A 96 -5.49 -16.48 -6.78
N THR A 97 -6.33 -15.74 -7.50
CA THR A 97 -7.67 -15.35 -7.05
C THR A 97 -8.50 -16.55 -6.54
N PRO A 98 -8.51 -17.72 -7.21
CA PRO A 98 -9.23 -18.90 -6.71
C PRO A 98 -8.71 -19.38 -5.35
N LEU A 99 -7.41 -19.22 -5.06
CA LEU A 99 -6.83 -19.60 -3.78
C LEU A 99 -7.46 -18.80 -2.62
N PHE A 100 -7.61 -17.49 -2.80
CA PHE A 100 -8.24 -16.63 -1.81
C PHE A 100 -9.73 -16.91 -1.66
N GLN A 101 -10.42 -17.13 -2.77
CA GLN A 101 -11.85 -17.48 -2.76
C GLN A 101 -12.10 -18.82 -2.06
N ASN A 102 -11.28 -19.83 -2.34
CA ASN A 102 -11.33 -21.12 -1.64
C ASN A 102 -10.96 -20.97 -0.16
N GLY A 103 -10.14 -19.99 0.20
CA GLY A 103 -9.84 -19.59 1.57
C GLY A 103 -10.95 -18.82 2.28
N GLY A 104 -12.11 -18.63 1.62
CA GLY A 104 -13.27 -17.95 2.20
C GLY A 104 -13.20 -16.42 2.12
N TRP A 105 -12.39 -15.87 1.22
CA TRP A 105 -12.29 -14.45 0.96
C TRP A 105 -12.90 -14.08 -0.39
N SER A 106 -13.78 -13.09 -0.41
CA SER A 106 -14.13 -12.41 -1.67
C SER A 106 -13.10 -11.34 -2.00
N VAL A 107 -12.89 -11.06 -3.29
CA VAL A 107 -11.95 -10.02 -3.73
C VAL A 107 -12.26 -8.64 -3.11
N PRO A 108 -13.52 -8.17 -3.07
CA PRO A 108 -13.85 -6.92 -2.40
C PRO A 108 -13.52 -6.93 -0.89
N ALA A 109 -13.80 -8.05 -0.20
CA ALA A 109 -13.51 -8.17 1.23
C ALA A 109 -12.01 -8.11 1.51
N LEU A 110 -11.18 -8.78 0.67
CA LEU A 110 -9.72 -8.68 0.75
C LEU A 110 -9.24 -7.24 0.54
N ALA A 111 -9.75 -6.57 -0.51
CA ALA A 111 -9.35 -5.22 -0.83
C ALA A 111 -9.70 -4.24 0.31
N LEU A 112 -10.92 -4.31 0.85
CA LEU A 112 -11.35 -3.44 1.95
C LEU A 112 -10.60 -3.73 3.26
N THR A 113 -10.44 -5.00 3.63
CA THR A 113 -9.71 -5.37 4.85
C THR A 113 -8.23 -4.99 4.73
N GLY A 114 -7.64 -5.23 3.57
CA GLY A 114 -6.28 -4.79 3.26
C GLY A 114 -6.13 -3.27 3.33
N TRP A 115 -7.12 -2.52 2.89
CA TRP A 115 -7.13 -1.06 2.98
C TRP A 115 -7.13 -0.57 4.43
N ILE A 116 -7.96 -1.14 5.30
CA ILE A 116 -7.97 -0.81 6.73
C ILE A 116 -6.59 -1.07 7.35
N LEU A 117 -5.97 -2.23 7.05
CA LEU A 117 -4.62 -2.55 7.51
C LEU A 117 -3.59 -1.53 6.99
N THR A 118 -3.73 -1.09 5.74
CA THR A 118 -2.84 -0.08 5.14
C THR A 118 -3.00 1.28 5.82
N ILE A 119 -4.22 1.70 6.17
CA ILE A 119 -4.45 2.94 6.92
C ILE A 119 -3.75 2.87 8.29
N VAL A 120 -3.89 1.77 9.02
CA VAL A 120 -3.24 1.59 10.33
C VAL A 120 -1.72 1.61 10.18
N ALA A 121 -1.17 0.87 9.21
CA ALA A 121 0.26 0.84 8.95
C ALA A 121 0.82 2.20 8.51
N SER A 122 0.09 2.93 7.67
CA SER A 122 0.45 4.28 7.22
C SER A 122 0.43 5.29 8.36
N GLY A 123 -0.55 5.18 9.25
CA GLY A 123 -0.61 6.00 10.47
C GLY A 123 0.59 5.75 11.38
N ALA A 124 0.93 4.47 11.62
CA ALA A 124 2.10 4.10 12.41
C ALA A 124 3.41 4.60 11.76
N LEU A 125 3.55 4.43 10.43
CA LEU A 125 4.69 4.95 9.68
C LEU A 125 4.80 6.47 9.80
N GLY A 126 3.68 7.20 9.66
CA GLY A 126 3.64 8.66 9.81
C GLY A 126 4.11 9.11 11.19
N ILE A 127 3.70 8.42 12.26
CA ILE A 127 4.15 8.71 13.63
C ILE A 127 5.65 8.46 13.76
N VAL A 128 6.16 7.33 13.28
CA VAL A 128 7.59 7.00 13.34
C VAL A 128 8.42 8.05 12.59
N LEU A 129 8.01 8.41 11.38
CA LEU A 129 8.70 9.43 10.57
C LEU A 129 8.64 10.81 11.23
N TYR A 130 7.51 11.18 11.83
CA TYR A 130 7.37 12.43 12.57
C TYR A 130 8.33 12.50 13.77
N LEU A 131 8.41 11.44 14.56
CA LEU A 131 9.32 11.36 15.69
C LEU A 131 10.80 11.36 15.27
N ALA A 132 11.13 10.72 14.15
CA ALA A 132 12.48 10.69 13.60
C ALA A 132 12.91 12.02 12.95
N GLY A 133 11.97 12.75 12.36
CA GLY A 133 12.24 14.03 11.69
C GLY A 133 12.05 15.27 12.57
N GLY A 134 11.50 15.11 13.77
CA GLY A 134 11.20 16.19 14.72
C GLY A 134 12.34 16.52 15.70
N GLN A 135 13.48 15.86 15.55
CA GLN A 135 14.74 16.19 16.25
C GLN A 135 15.70 16.84 15.24
#